data_46d59e3eecece87aaaaa1568395bad02
#
_entry.id   46d59e3eecece87aaaaa1568395bad02
#
_cell.length_a   1.000
_cell.length_b   1.000
_cell.length_c   1.000
_cell.angle_alpha   90.00
_cell.angle_beta   90.00
_cell.angle_gamma   90.00
#
_symmetry.space_group_name_H-M   'P 1'
#
loop_
_entity.id
_entity.type
_entity.pdbx_description
1 polymer ?
#
loop_
_entity_poly.entity_id
_entity_poly.type
_entity_poly.pdbx_seq_one_letter_code
_entity_poly.pdbx_strand_id
1 'polypeptide(L)'
;MPKKKILMLVGDFVEDYEVMVPYQVLLVAGHEVHAACPGKRAGDKVATAIHDFEGEQTYSEKRGHNFQLNATFGELDETAYDALVIPGGRAPEYLRLNPRVLEVVQHFASSGKPIAAICHGPQVLAAAGVLQGKACSAYPAVGPEVTVCGGTFVPASSSFDNAHVDGNLVTAPAWPAHPAWMRAFLEVLGTRITT
;
A
#
# COMPACT_ATOMS: atom_id res chain seq x y z
N MET A 1 20.95 10.23 5.72
CA MET A 1 20.64 9.11 4.80
C MET A 1 20.15 9.66 3.48
N PRO A 2 20.35 8.99 2.33
CA PRO A 2 19.88 9.51 1.06
C PRO A 2 18.34 9.54 1.05
N LYS A 3 17.79 10.66 0.57
CA LYS A 3 16.38 10.83 0.30
C LYS A 3 15.94 9.77 -0.74
N LYS A 4 14.83 9.06 -0.45
CA LYS A 4 14.22 8.12 -1.37
C LYS A 4 13.04 8.75 -2.08
N LYS A 5 12.81 8.35 -3.33
CA LYS A 5 11.63 8.72 -4.10
C LYS A 5 10.66 7.54 -4.12
N ILE A 6 9.49 7.74 -3.55
CA ILE A 6 8.52 6.66 -3.28
C ILE A 6 7.27 6.92 -4.13
N LEU A 7 6.84 5.90 -4.88
CA LEU A 7 5.56 5.92 -5.57
C LEU A 7 4.47 5.39 -4.63
N MET A 8 3.35 6.08 -4.56
CA MET A 8 2.14 5.62 -3.88
C MET A 8 1.01 5.49 -4.90
N LEU A 9 0.52 4.28 -5.13
CA LEU A 9 -0.62 4.02 -6.00
C LEU A 9 -1.91 4.15 -5.21
N VAL A 10 -2.75 5.10 -5.61
CA VAL A 10 -4.02 5.38 -4.96
C VAL A 10 -5.17 5.41 -5.96
N GLY A 11 -6.40 5.33 -5.47
CA GLY A 11 -7.61 5.42 -6.28
C GLY A 11 -8.78 5.98 -5.46
N ASP A 12 -9.92 6.20 -6.11
CA ASP A 12 -11.12 6.60 -5.39
C ASP A 12 -11.53 5.52 -4.37
N PHE A 13 -11.97 5.96 -3.20
CA PHE A 13 -12.30 5.14 -2.03
C PHE A 13 -11.11 4.34 -1.46
N VAL A 14 -9.88 4.85 -1.63
CA VAL A 14 -8.76 4.44 -0.79
C VAL A 14 -9.07 4.71 0.68
N GLU A 15 -8.63 3.82 1.57
CA GLU A 15 -8.86 4.03 3.00
C GLU A 15 -8.14 5.31 3.49
N ASP A 16 -8.86 6.16 4.24
CA ASP A 16 -8.46 7.52 4.60
C ASP A 16 -7.13 7.54 5.40
N TYR A 17 -7.05 6.76 6.47
CA TYR A 17 -5.82 6.66 7.26
C TYR A 17 -4.69 6.00 6.48
N GLU A 18 -4.99 4.99 5.65
CA GLU A 18 -3.98 4.22 4.96
C GLU A 18 -3.32 4.99 3.81
N VAL A 19 -3.92 6.08 3.34
CA VAL A 19 -3.27 7.01 2.43
C VAL A 19 -2.62 8.18 3.18
N MET A 20 -3.30 8.79 4.16
CA MET A 20 -2.84 10.01 4.83
C MET A 20 -1.63 9.75 5.73
N VAL A 21 -1.71 8.70 6.58
CA VAL A 21 -0.66 8.43 7.57
C VAL A 21 0.66 8.05 6.92
N PRO A 22 0.73 7.02 6.04
CA PRO A 22 2.01 6.68 5.41
C PRO A 22 2.56 7.80 4.54
N TYR A 23 1.71 8.56 3.83
CA TYR A 23 2.14 9.72 3.07
C TYR A 23 2.88 10.73 3.95
N GLN A 24 2.28 11.12 5.08
CA GLN A 24 2.86 12.09 6.00
C GLN A 24 4.09 11.56 6.74
N VAL A 25 4.06 10.30 7.19
CA VAL A 25 5.20 9.66 7.86
C VAL A 25 6.44 9.63 6.95
N LEU A 26 6.26 9.26 5.68
CA LEU A 26 7.36 9.21 4.72
C LEU A 26 7.93 10.62 4.42
N LEU A 27 7.07 11.65 4.33
CA LEU A 27 7.53 13.04 4.19
C LEU A 27 8.30 13.51 5.44
N VAL A 28 7.81 13.22 6.65
CA VAL A 28 8.50 13.54 7.92
C VAL A 28 9.84 12.81 8.02
N ALA A 29 9.93 11.59 7.50
CA ALA A 29 11.19 10.84 7.41
C ALA A 29 12.17 11.38 6.36
N GLY A 30 11.80 12.45 5.64
CA GLY A 30 12.66 13.13 4.66
C GLY A 30 12.61 12.55 3.23
N HIS A 31 11.70 11.65 2.95
CA HIS A 31 11.52 11.06 1.61
C HIS A 31 10.66 11.97 0.71
N GLU A 32 10.71 11.70 -0.59
CA GLU A 32 9.81 12.26 -1.60
C GLU A 32 8.72 11.24 -1.92
N VAL A 33 7.46 11.65 -1.84
CA VAL A 33 6.33 10.76 -2.09
C VAL A 33 5.49 11.30 -3.24
N HIS A 34 5.33 10.50 -4.27
CA HIS A 34 4.48 10.79 -5.41
C HIS A 34 3.26 9.88 -5.38
N ALA A 35 2.09 10.48 -5.19
CA ALA A 35 0.82 9.79 -5.21
C ALA A 35 0.15 9.95 -6.58
N ALA A 36 -0.17 8.82 -7.21
CA ALA A 36 -0.74 8.77 -8.54
C ALA A 36 -1.95 7.82 -8.62
N CYS A 37 -2.91 8.16 -9.47
CA CYS A 37 -4.12 7.37 -9.73
C CYS A 37 -4.32 7.20 -11.24
N PRO A 38 -4.60 5.98 -11.73
CA PRO A 38 -4.95 5.76 -13.13
C PRO A 38 -6.04 6.72 -13.62
N GLY A 39 -5.83 7.33 -14.79
CA GLY A 39 -6.76 8.24 -15.40
C GLY A 39 -6.81 9.65 -14.80
N LYS A 40 -5.99 9.93 -13.78
CA LYS A 40 -5.93 11.26 -13.11
C LYS A 40 -4.55 11.90 -13.24
N ARG A 41 -4.49 13.21 -13.02
CA ARG A 41 -3.28 14.04 -13.13
C ARG A 41 -2.88 14.63 -11.77
N ALA A 42 -1.67 15.12 -11.68
CA ALA A 42 -1.23 15.96 -10.57
C ALA A 42 -2.18 17.14 -10.37
N GLY A 43 -2.59 17.38 -9.11
CA GLY A 43 -3.60 18.37 -8.73
C GLY A 43 -5.03 17.84 -8.64
N ASP A 44 -5.36 16.74 -9.33
CA ASP A 44 -6.64 16.06 -9.16
C ASP A 44 -6.78 15.46 -7.75
N LYS A 45 -7.98 15.08 -7.39
CA LYS A 45 -8.28 14.48 -6.08
C LYS A 45 -8.88 13.09 -6.24
N VAL A 46 -8.59 12.22 -5.28
CA VAL A 46 -9.33 10.98 -5.04
C VAL A 46 -10.19 11.13 -3.80
N ALA A 47 -11.38 10.57 -3.85
CA ALA A 47 -12.23 10.42 -2.68
C ALA A 47 -11.62 9.36 -1.75
N THR A 48 -11.60 9.58 -0.44
CA THR A 48 -11.23 8.55 0.53
C THR A 48 -12.46 7.93 1.18
N ALA A 49 -12.30 6.77 1.79
CA ALA A 49 -13.30 6.09 2.60
C ALA A 49 -12.74 5.83 4.00
N ILE A 50 -13.56 6.02 5.03
CA ILE A 50 -13.25 5.70 6.42
C ILE A 50 -13.85 4.33 6.71
N HIS A 51 -13.03 3.38 7.12
CA HIS A 51 -13.43 2.04 7.50
C HIS A 51 -13.21 1.82 9.00
N ASP A 52 -14.29 1.58 9.73
CA ASP A 52 -14.29 1.34 11.16
C ASP A 52 -14.75 -0.08 11.50
N PHE A 53 -14.22 -0.62 12.60
CA PHE A 53 -14.61 -1.92 13.16
C PHE A 53 -15.57 -1.68 14.32
N GLU A 54 -16.88 -1.61 14.02
CA GLU A 54 -17.92 -1.21 14.96
C GLU A 54 -18.67 -2.39 15.59
N GLY A 55 -18.28 -3.63 15.26
CA GLY A 55 -18.81 -4.88 15.87
C GLY A 55 -19.58 -5.78 14.90
N GLU A 56 -19.85 -5.35 13.69
CA GLU A 56 -20.39 -6.18 12.63
C GLU A 56 -19.39 -7.22 12.14
N GLN A 57 -19.84 -8.17 11.33
CA GLN A 57 -18.95 -9.19 10.74
C GLN A 57 -17.92 -8.61 9.75
N THR A 58 -18.11 -7.37 9.32
CA THR A 58 -17.23 -6.62 8.43
C THR A 58 -17.06 -5.20 8.94
N TYR A 59 -16.28 -4.39 8.24
CA TYR A 59 -16.11 -2.97 8.55
C TYR A 59 -17.27 -2.14 8.00
N SER A 60 -17.56 -1.03 8.68
CA SER A 60 -18.42 0.04 8.15
C SER A 60 -17.66 0.87 7.12
N GLU A 61 -18.38 1.60 6.26
CA GLU A 61 -17.77 2.53 5.31
C GLU A 61 -18.48 3.87 5.36
N LYS A 62 -17.72 4.94 5.56
CA LYS A 62 -18.17 6.33 5.50
C LYS A 62 -17.30 7.11 4.52
N ARG A 63 -17.84 8.14 3.89
CA ARG A 63 -17.09 9.07 3.05
C ARG A 63 -16.04 9.80 3.90
N GLY A 64 -14.76 9.70 3.51
CA GLY A 64 -13.65 10.42 4.12
C GLY A 64 -13.34 11.74 3.41
N HIS A 65 -12.10 12.18 3.48
CA HIS A 65 -11.59 13.39 2.87
C HIS A 65 -11.43 13.28 1.34
N ASN A 66 -10.86 14.31 0.74
CA ASN A 66 -10.29 14.27 -0.59
C ASN A 66 -8.77 14.32 -0.45
N PHE A 67 -8.09 13.30 -0.98
CA PHE A 67 -6.64 13.28 -1.05
C PHE A 67 -6.18 13.85 -2.40
N GLN A 68 -5.28 14.83 -2.38
CA GLN A 68 -4.78 15.47 -3.60
C GLN A 68 -3.58 14.70 -4.14
N LEU A 69 -3.64 14.38 -5.43
CA LEU A 69 -2.54 13.75 -6.17
C LEU A 69 -1.44 14.77 -6.50
N ASN A 70 -0.20 14.34 -6.50
CA ASN A 70 0.95 15.18 -6.86
C ASN A 70 1.79 14.59 -8.00
N ALA A 71 1.30 13.51 -8.64
CA ALA A 71 1.90 12.93 -9.83
C ALA A 71 0.81 12.55 -10.86
N THR A 72 1.15 12.65 -12.14
CA THR A 72 0.28 12.23 -13.25
C THR A 72 0.56 10.78 -13.60
N PHE A 73 -0.44 9.90 -13.48
CA PHE A 73 -0.24 8.46 -13.71
C PHE A 73 0.30 8.12 -15.10
N GLY A 74 -0.20 8.79 -16.13
CA GLY A 74 0.21 8.54 -17.51
C GLY A 74 1.66 8.97 -17.84
N GLU A 75 2.31 9.70 -16.94
CA GLU A 75 3.69 10.20 -17.08
C GLU A 75 4.67 9.48 -16.14
N LEU A 76 4.22 8.40 -15.46
CA LEU A 76 5.08 7.68 -14.54
C LEU A 76 6.19 6.92 -15.28
N ASP A 77 7.41 7.13 -14.80
CA ASP A 77 8.57 6.28 -15.06
C ASP A 77 8.92 5.57 -13.73
N GLU A 78 8.50 4.31 -13.60
CA GLU A 78 8.71 3.51 -12.39
C GLU A 78 10.18 3.23 -12.09
N THR A 79 11.04 3.37 -13.09
CA THR A 79 12.49 3.20 -12.91
C THR A 79 13.10 4.29 -12.04
N ALA A 80 12.48 5.49 -12.05
CA ALA A 80 12.91 6.65 -11.27
C ALA A 80 12.54 6.59 -9.78
N TYR A 81 11.82 5.55 -9.34
CA TYR A 81 11.40 5.39 -7.94
C TYR A 81 12.20 4.31 -7.22
N ASP A 82 12.43 4.52 -5.94
CA ASP A 82 13.15 3.60 -5.05
C ASP A 82 12.23 2.57 -4.39
N ALA A 83 10.95 2.88 -4.21
CA ALA A 83 10.00 2.02 -3.51
C ALA A 83 8.55 2.31 -3.92
N LEU A 84 7.66 1.36 -3.59
CA LEU A 84 6.22 1.41 -3.88
C LEU A 84 5.39 1.26 -2.60
N VAL A 85 4.32 2.05 -2.47
CA VAL A 85 3.30 1.93 -1.42
C VAL A 85 1.94 1.72 -2.05
N ILE A 86 1.18 0.75 -1.53
CA ILE A 86 -0.18 0.41 -1.99
C ILE A 86 -1.11 0.39 -0.77
N PRO A 87 -1.83 1.48 -0.50
CA PRO A 87 -2.88 1.52 0.52
C PRO A 87 -4.06 0.61 0.16
N GLY A 88 -4.95 0.40 1.13
CA GLY A 88 -6.15 -0.39 0.97
C GLY A 88 -7.42 0.42 0.71
N GLY A 89 -8.50 0.07 1.41
CA GLY A 89 -9.84 0.52 1.07
C GLY A 89 -10.38 -0.23 -0.16
N ARG A 90 -11.32 0.37 -0.91
CA ARG A 90 -11.86 -0.22 -2.14
C ARG A 90 -11.04 0.09 -3.39
N ALA A 91 -10.13 1.06 -3.33
CA ALA A 91 -9.29 1.42 -4.47
C ALA A 91 -8.56 0.22 -5.11
N PRO A 92 -7.97 -0.72 -4.36
CA PRO A 92 -7.33 -1.91 -4.92
C PRO A 92 -8.21 -2.77 -5.83
N GLU A 93 -9.53 -2.82 -5.61
CA GLU A 93 -10.47 -3.55 -6.46
C GLU A 93 -10.45 -3.07 -7.91
N TYR A 94 -10.23 -1.76 -8.11
CA TYR A 94 -10.16 -1.14 -9.44
C TYR A 94 -8.73 -1.03 -9.94
N LEU A 95 -7.76 -0.71 -9.07
CA LEU A 95 -6.35 -0.61 -9.45
C LEU A 95 -5.85 -1.89 -10.10
N ARG A 96 -6.23 -3.05 -9.57
CA ARG A 96 -5.84 -4.37 -10.08
C ARG A 96 -6.40 -4.71 -11.47
N LEU A 97 -7.40 -3.96 -11.96
CA LEU A 97 -7.96 -4.14 -13.30
C LEU A 97 -7.17 -3.38 -14.37
N ASN A 98 -6.27 -2.49 -13.98
CA ASN A 98 -5.49 -1.67 -14.90
C ASN A 98 -4.16 -2.37 -15.23
N PRO A 99 -3.93 -2.78 -16.50
CA PRO A 99 -2.69 -3.47 -16.88
C PRO A 99 -1.43 -2.69 -16.55
N ARG A 100 -1.44 -1.36 -16.71
CA ARG A 100 -0.28 -0.51 -16.40
C ARG A 100 0.05 -0.49 -14.92
N VAL A 101 -0.95 -0.57 -14.04
CA VAL A 101 -0.73 -0.74 -12.59
C VAL A 101 -0.01 -2.05 -12.31
N LEU A 102 -0.43 -3.14 -12.95
CA LEU A 102 0.19 -4.45 -12.75
C LEU A 102 1.64 -4.47 -13.25
N GLU A 103 1.92 -3.85 -14.41
CA GLU A 103 3.29 -3.67 -14.93
C GLU A 103 4.19 -2.91 -13.95
N VAL A 104 3.69 -1.80 -13.38
CA VAL A 104 4.41 -1.03 -12.34
C VAL A 104 4.74 -1.92 -11.14
N VAL A 105 3.77 -2.66 -10.61
CA VAL A 105 3.98 -3.56 -9.47
C VAL A 105 5.02 -4.64 -9.81
N GLN A 106 4.90 -5.26 -10.98
CA GLN A 106 5.86 -6.28 -11.46
C GLN A 106 7.27 -5.72 -11.59
N HIS A 107 7.43 -4.45 -12.03
CA HIS A 107 8.72 -3.79 -12.08
C HIS A 107 9.39 -3.71 -10.70
N PHE A 108 8.65 -3.23 -9.68
CA PHE A 108 9.20 -3.13 -8.32
C PHE A 108 9.57 -4.52 -7.76
N ALA A 109 8.72 -5.52 -7.96
CA ALA A 109 8.98 -6.87 -7.49
C ALA A 109 10.21 -7.49 -8.18
N SER A 110 10.30 -7.42 -9.52
CA SER A 110 11.40 -8.02 -10.29
C SER A 110 12.73 -7.29 -10.10
N SER A 111 12.70 -5.98 -9.86
CA SER A 111 13.91 -5.19 -9.56
C SER A 111 14.36 -5.27 -8.10
N GLY A 112 13.63 -6.02 -7.24
CA GLY A 112 13.96 -6.17 -5.83
C GLY A 112 13.78 -4.87 -5.02
N LYS A 113 13.04 -3.89 -5.55
CA LYS A 113 12.76 -2.64 -4.83
C LYS A 113 11.71 -2.87 -3.74
N PRO A 114 11.80 -2.15 -2.60
CA PRO A 114 10.83 -2.29 -1.51
C PRO A 114 9.39 -2.01 -1.94
N ILE A 115 8.47 -2.87 -1.49
CA ILE A 115 7.03 -2.71 -1.66
C ILE A 115 6.37 -2.77 -0.29
N ALA A 116 5.55 -1.77 0.02
CA ALA A 116 4.69 -1.76 1.20
C ALA A 116 3.22 -1.82 0.78
N ALA A 117 2.46 -2.79 1.28
CA ALA A 117 1.03 -2.92 1.02
C ALA A 117 0.26 -3.19 2.31
N ILE A 118 -0.96 -2.66 2.42
CA ILE A 118 -1.77 -2.78 3.63
C ILE A 118 -3.23 -3.08 3.27
N CYS A 119 -3.92 -3.79 4.17
CA CYS A 119 -5.36 -4.04 4.10
C CYS A 119 -5.75 -4.78 2.82
N HIS A 120 -6.44 -4.12 1.89
CA HIS A 120 -6.79 -4.65 0.57
C HIS A 120 -5.71 -4.39 -0.50
N GLY A 121 -4.68 -3.60 -0.19
CA GLY A 121 -3.55 -3.35 -1.10
C GLY A 121 -2.93 -4.63 -1.70
N PRO A 122 -2.75 -5.73 -0.93
CA PRO A 122 -2.28 -7.01 -1.44
C PRO A 122 -3.10 -7.63 -2.59
N GLN A 123 -4.35 -7.22 -2.81
CA GLN A 123 -5.11 -7.64 -4.00
C GLN A 123 -4.43 -7.21 -5.31
N VAL A 124 -3.77 -6.04 -5.32
CA VAL A 124 -3.01 -5.59 -6.49
C VAL A 124 -1.77 -6.45 -6.69
N LEU A 125 -1.10 -6.86 -5.59
CA LEU A 125 0.04 -7.79 -5.64
C LEU A 125 -0.37 -9.16 -6.17
N ALA A 126 -1.52 -9.67 -5.71
CA ALA A 126 -2.10 -10.94 -6.17
C ALA A 126 -2.37 -10.90 -7.68
N ALA A 127 -3.06 -9.87 -8.16
CA ALA A 127 -3.36 -9.68 -9.58
C ALA A 127 -2.10 -9.51 -10.45
N ALA A 128 -1.04 -8.88 -9.90
CA ALA A 128 0.25 -8.75 -10.58
C ALA A 128 1.08 -10.05 -10.60
N GLY A 129 0.64 -11.11 -9.90
CA GLY A 129 1.32 -12.41 -9.85
C GLY A 129 2.60 -12.41 -9.01
N VAL A 130 2.77 -11.46 -8.08
CA VAL A 130 4.02 -11.29 -7.33
C VAL A 130 4.00 -11.91 -5.93
N LEU A 131 2.90 -12.59 -5.56
CA LEU A 131 2.76 -13.26 -4.25
C LEU A 131 3.23 -14.72 -4.23
N GLN A 132 3.56 -15.32 -5.37
CA GLN A 132 4.02 -16.70 -5.43
C GLN A 132 5.24 -16.92 -4.52
N GLY A 133 5.10 -17.81 -3.52
CA GLY A 133 6.15 -18.14 -2.56
C GLY A 133 6.48 -17.04 -1.54
N LYS A 134 5.62 -16.00 -1.43
CA LYS A 134 5.77 -14.91 -0.47
C LYS A 134 4.84 -15.07 0.73
N ALA A 135 5.32 -14.70 1.90
CA ALA A 135 4.47 -14.53 3.07
C ALA A 135 3.89 -13.10 3.08
N CYS A 136 2.57 -12.99 3.21
CA CYS A 136 1.84 -11.74 3.07
C CYS A 136 0.75 -11.61 4.12
N SER A 137 0.77 -10.52 4.89
CA SER A 137 -0.34 -10.10 5.73
C SER A 137 -1.27 -9.20 4.93
N ALA A 138 -2.56 -9.31 5.18
CA ALA A 138 -3.60 -8.51 4.54
C ALA A 138 -4.83 -8.46 5.45
N TYR A 139 -5.82 -7.64 5.09
CA TYR A 139 -7.15 -7.75 5.70
C TYR A 139 -7.65 -9.21 5.60
N PRO A 140 -8.25 -9.76 6.65
CA PRO A 140 -8.58 -11.20 6.70
C PRO A 140 -9.36 -11.73 5.49
N ALA A 141 -10.28 -10.93 4.95
CA ALA A 141 -11.05 -11.33 3.77
C ALA A 141 -10.20 -11.47 2.48
N VAL A 142 -9.00 -10.90 2.44
CA VAL A 142 -8.03 -11.05 1.33
C VAL A 142 -7.17 -12.30 1.50
N GLY A 143 -7.16 -12.92 2.67
CA GLY A 143 -6.35 -14.11 2.97
C GLY A 143 -6.54 -15.28 1.99
N PRO A 144 -7.78 -15.66 1.62
CA PRO A 144 -8.02 -16.68 0.62
C PRO A 144 -7.38 -16.36 -0.74
N GLU A 145 -7.41 -15.09 -1.16
CA GLU A 145 -6.79 -14.62 -2.41
C GLU A 145 -5.27 -14.76 -2.38
N VAL A 146 -4.62 -14.37 -1.27
CA VAL A 146 -3.18 -14.58 -1.06
C VAL A 146 -2.80 -16.04 -1.23
N THR A 147 -3.58 -16.95 -0.63
CA THR A 147 -3.34 -18.39 -0.69
C THR A 147 -3.51 -18.95 -2.11
N VAL A 148 -4.58 -18.56 -2.80
CA VAL A 148 -4.85 -19.02 -4.19
C VAL A 148 -3.75 -18.56 -5.15
N CYS A 149 -3.15 -17.38 -4.90
CA CYS A 149 -2.03 -16.88 -5.70
C CYS A 149 -0.66 -17.50 -5.31
N GLY A 150 -0.65 -18.56 -4.48
CA GLY A 150 0.56 -19.28 -4.09
C GLY A 150 1.38 -18.59 -3.00
N GLY A 151 0.83 -17.60 -2.32
CA GLY A 151 1.41 -16.97 -1.15
C GLY A 151 1.04 -17.69 0.15
N THR A 152 1.77 -17.39 1.21
CA THR A 152 1.44 -17.80 2.57
C THR A 152 0.75 -16.66 3.29
N PHE A 153 -0.52 -16.81 3.64
CA PHE A 153 -1.24 -15.78 4.39
C PHE A 153 -0.77 -15.72 5.83
N VAL A 154 -0.38 -14.53 6.27
CA VAL A 154 0.00 -14.23 7.66
C VAL A 154 -1.19 -13.55 8.34
N PRO A 155 -1.84 -14.21 9.32
CA PRO A 155 -3.02 -13.66 9.98
C PRO A 155 -2.77 -12.35 10.72
N ALA A 156 -3.81 -11.53 10.83
CA ALA A 156 -3.81 -10.39 11.71
C ALA A 156 -3.72 -10.82 13.18
N SER A 157 -3.09 -10.01 14.03
CA SER A 157 -3.22 -10.08 15.47
C SER A 157 -4.67 -9.75 15.89
N SER A 158 -5.03 -10.05 17.13
CA SER A 158 -6.36 -9.68 17.67
C SER A 158 -6.62 -8.16 17.65
N SER A 159 -5.56 -7.36 17.69
CA SER A 159 -5.60 -5.90 17.65
C SER A 159 -5.35 -5.30 16.26
N PHE A 160 -5.13 -6.14 15.25
CA PHE A 160 -4.76 -5.71 13.89
C PHE A 160 -3.49 -4.85 13.81
N ASP A 161 -2.59 -4.94 14.78
CA ASP A 161 -1.44 -4.04 14.95
C ASP A 161 -0.10 -4.64 14.50
N ASN A 162 -0.11 -5.85 13.93
CA ASN A 162 1.08 -6.53 13.44
C ASN A 162 1.42 -6.13 11.99
N ALA A 163 2.71 -6.17 11.68
CA ALA A 163 3.21 -6.10 10.31
C ALA A 163 4.05 -7.33 9.99
N HIS A 164 4.20 -7.67 8.73
CA HIS A 164 5.03 -8.78 8.27
C HIS A 164 6.03 -8.30 7.20
N VAL A 165 7.25 -8.83 7.28
CA VAL A 165 8.33 -8.55 6.32
C VAL A 165 8.78 -9.85 5.68
N ASP A 166 8.73 -9.93 4.37
CA ASP A 166 9.31 -11.01 3.56
C ASP A 166 10.27 -10.39 2.53
N GLY A 167 11.55 -10.34 2.90
CA GLY A 167 12.57 -9.66 2.11
C GLY A 167 12.24 -8.17 1.93
N ASN A 168 11.94 -7.76 0.71
CA ASN A 168 11.60 -6.37 0.39
C ASN A 168 10.09 -6.08 0.41
N LEU A 169 9.26 -7.07 0.72
CA LEU A 169 7.81 -6.93 0.84
C LEU A 169 7.42 -6.70 2.31
N VAL A 170 6.76 -5.59 2.58
CA VAL A 170 6.27 -5.22 3.92
C VAL A 170 4.75 -5.11 3.87
N THR A 171 4.05 -5.95 4.61
CA THR A 171 2.59 -6.02 4.56
C THR A 171 1.95 -5.92 5.95
N ALA A 172 0.70 -5.47 6.01
CA ALA A 172 -0.05 -5.33 7.24
C ALA A 172 -1.56 -5.50 7.02
N PRO A 173 -2.33 -5.88 8.07
CA PRO A 173 -3.73 -6.24 7.91
C PRO A 173 -4.69 -5.05 7.79
N ALA A 174 -4.44 -3.93 8.48
CA ALA A 174 -5.31 -2.77 8.51
C ALA A 174 -4.63 -1.57 9.19
N TRP A 175 -5.28 -0.41 9.15
CA TRP A 175 -4.74 0.86 9.68
C TRP A 175 -4.25 0.84 11.13
N PRO A 176 -4.74 -0.01 12.08
CA PRO A 176 -4.13 -0.06 13.42
C PRO A 176 -2.66 -0.50 13.40
N ALA A 177 -2.23 -1.19 12.35
CA ALA A 177 -0.85 -1.63 12.16
C ALA A 177 0.10 -0.52 11.67
N HIS A 178 -0.34 0.69 11.38
CA HIS A 178 0.51 1.74 10.82
C HIS A 178 1.84 1.94 11.57
N PRO A 179 1.88 1.97 12.91
CA PRO A 179 3.16 2.14 13.61
C PRO A 179 4.16 1.02 13.32
N ALA A 180 3.70 -0.25 13.34
CA ALA A 180 4.55 -1.41 13.05
C ALA A 180 4.91 -1.47 11.56
N TRP A 181 3.94 -1.25 10.68
CA TRP A 181 4.10 -1.29 9.23
C TRP A 181 5.07 -0.22 8.74
N MET A 182 4.89 1.04 9.17
CA MET A 182 5.76 2.13 8.77
C MET A 182 7.17 1.98 9.34
N ARG A 183 7.32 1.52 10.59
CA ARG A 183 8.63 1.21 11.15
C ARG A 183 9.36 0.18 10.30
N ALA A 184 8.72 -0.96 10.00
CA ALA A 184 9.30 -2.02 9.20
C ALA A 184 9.65 -1.54 7.77
N PHE A 185 8.77 -0.73 7.16
CA PHE A 185 9.04 -0.19 5.83
C PHE A 185 10.22 0.78 5.82
N LEU A 186 10.31 1.69 6.80
CA LEU A 186 11.45 2.59 6.94
C LEU A 186 12.77 1.83 7.16
N GLU A 187 12.75 0.74 7.94
CA GLU A 187 13.91 -0.14 8.12
C GLU A 187 14.35 -0.78 6.81
N VAL A 188 13.41 -1.30 6.01
CA VAL A 188 13.70 -1.88 4.68
C VAL A 188 14.22 -0.82 3.71
N LEU A 189 13.76 0.43 3.81
CA LEU A 189 14.29 1.58 3.05
C LEU A 189 15.70 1.99 3.50
N GLY A 190 16.21 1.43 4.61
CA GLY A 190 17.47 1.81 5.23
C GLY A 190 17.38 3.12 6.02
N THR A 191 16.18 3.59 6.34
CA THR A 191 15.93 4.81 7.11
C THR A 191 15.97 4.49 8.60
N ARG A 192 16.81 5.21 9.35
CA ARG A 192 16.90 5.07 10.81
C ARG A 192 16.26 6.27 11.48
N ILE A 193 15.32 6.00 12.37
CA ILE A 193 14.79 7.00 13.30
C ILE A 193 15.64 6.91 14.54
N THR A 194 16.43 7.96 14.81
CA THR A 194 17.19 8.09 16.06
C THR A 194 16.39 8.96 17.03
N THR A 195 16.07 8.42 18.20
CA THR A 195 15.46 9.14 19.33
C THR A 195 16.56 9.80 20.16
#